data_ff72f4981a8978fc577bab761f0d89f0
#
_entry.id   ff72f4981a8978fc577bab761f0d89f0
#
_cell.length_a   1.000
_cell.length_b   1.000
_cell.length_c   1.000
_cell.angle_alpha   90.00
_cell.angle_beta   90.00
_cell.angle_gamma   90.00
#
_symmetry.space_group_name_H-M   'P 1'
#
loop_
_entity.id
_entity.type
_entity.pdbx_description
1 polymer ?
#
loop_
_entity_poly.entity_id
_entity_poly.type
_entity_poly.pdbx_seq_one_letter_code
_entity_poly.pdbx_strand_id
1 'polypeptide(L)'
;EQGDGMRSFASILLDTFTSEYSITLIDEPEAFLHPPQARLLGKMLANNNPDNRQLLISTHSEDFLQGLLDANSENVTVIRINRDSNINRMSVLQNDKIKKLWGNPILRYSNILSGLFHEKVIVCESDYDCLFYQAIMDAIYEYKNEIAPDILFTHCGGKTRIKDVVSA
;
A
#
# COMPACT_ATOMS: atom_id res chain seq x y z
N GLU A 1 -8.29 -23.25 9.20
CA GLU A 1 -8.01 -21.93 8.59
C GLU A 1 -7.22 -20.98 9.49
N GLN A 2 -7.53 -20.85 10.79
CA GLN A 2 -6.71 -20.05 11.71
C GLN A 2 -5.29 -20.61 11.90
N GLY A 3 -5.11 -21.93 11.72
CA GLY A 3 -3.81 -22.58 11.80
C GLY A 3 -2.85 -22.25 10.65
N ASP A 4 -3.36 -22.02 9.46
CA ASP A 4 -2.54 -21.81 8.27
C ASP A 4 -1.93 -20.41 8.22
N GLY A 5 -2.69 -19.38 8.59
CA GLY A 5 -2.18 -18.03 8.73
C GLY A 5 -1.06 -17.92 9.78
N MET A 6 -1.24 -18.56 10.94
CA MET A 6 -0.20 -18.55 11.99
C MET A 6 1.05 -19.33 11.56
N ARG A 7 0.89 -20.44 10.83
CA ARG A 7 2.02 -21.20 10.29
C ARG A 7 2.77 -20.39 9.24
N SER A 8 2.05 -19.75 8.30
CA SER A 8 2.63 -18.87 7.28
C SER A 8 3.41 -17.73 7.92
N PHE A 9 2.81 -17.04 8.88
CA PHE A 9 3.44 -15.97 9.65
C PHE A 9 4.75 -16.41 10.33
N ALA A 10 4.70 -17.52 11.06
CA ALA A 10 5.88 -18.05 11.76
C ALA A 10 6.97 -18.53 10.79
N SER A 11 6.59 -19.20 9.70
CA SER A 11 7.52 -19.69 8.68
C SER A 11 8.27 -18.53 8.03
N ILE A 12 7.56 -17.49 7.57
CA ILE A 12 8.17 -16.31 6.94
C ILE A 12 9.19 -15.65 7.87
N LEU A 13 8.84 -15.47 9.14
CA LEU A 13 9.76 -14.87 10.11
C LEU A 13 10.99 -15.76 10.36
N LEU A 14 10.78 -17.06 10.57
CA LEU A 14 11.88 -17.98 10.77
C LEU A 14 12.81 -18.03 9.58
N ASP A 15 12.26 -18.25 8.38
CA ASP A 15 13.04 -18.34 7.15
C ASP A 15 13.81 -17.03 6.88
N THR A 16 13.16 -15.88 7.10
CA THR A 16 13.79 -14.59 6.91
C THR A 16 14.90 -14.33 7.92
N PHE A 17 14.69 -14.61 9.21
CA PHE A 17 15.65 -14.23 10.25
C PHE A 17 16.76 -15.25 10.46
N THR A 18 16.53 -16.53 10.15
CA THR A 18 17.56 -17.57 10.25
C THR A 18 18.39 -17.75 8.98
N SER A 19 17.95 -17.18 7.85
CA SER A 19 18.64 -17.26 6.59
C SER A 19 19.97 -16.51 6.61
N GLU A 20 21.00 -17.10 6.00
CA GLU A 20 22.31 -16.47 5.81
C GLU A 20 22.45 -15.70 4.48
N TYR A 21 21.38 -15.68 3.66
CA TYR A 21 21.38 -15.01 2.36
C TYR A 21 21.35 -13.49 2.52
N SER A 22 22.12 -12.80 1.70
CA SER A 22 22.15 -11.34 1.63
C SER A 22 20.95 -10.74 0.88
N ILE A 23 20.27 -11.53 0.06
CA ILE A 23 19.06 -11.14 -0.67
C ILE A 23 18.00 -12.19 -0.44
N THR A 24 16.82 -11.75 -0.02
CA THR A 24 15.63 -12.60 0.18
C THR A 24 14.46 -12.06 -0.65
N LEU A 25 13.83 -12.95 -1.40
CA LEU A 25 12.64 -12.66 -2.20
C LEU A 25 11.43 -13.25 -1.47
N ILE A 26 10.41 -12.43 -1.24
CA ILE A 26 9.18 -12.85 -0.57
C ILE A 26 8.00 -12.43 -1.44
N ASP A 27 7.16 -13.39 -1.79
CA ASP A 27 5.97 -13.16 -2.60
C ASP A 27 4.73 -13.29 -1.72
N GLU A 28 3.92 -12.23 -1.68
CA GLU A 28 2.66 -12.12 -0.93
C GLU A 28 2.74 -12.67 0.52
N PRO A 29 3.64 -12.12 1.37
CA PRO A 29 3.81 -12.64 2.73
C PRO A 29 2.55 -12.54 3.60
N GLU A 30 1.62 -11.70 3.22
CA GLU A 30 0.33 -11.51 3.89
C GLU A 30 -0.73 -12.55 3.51
N ALA A 31 -0.45 -13.45 2.57
CA ALA A 31 -1.38 -14.48 2.18
C ALA A 31 -1.87 -15.27 3.42
N PHE A 32 -3.19 -15.43 3.54
CA PHE A 32 -3.87 -16.07 4.69
C PHE A 32 -3.82 -15.29 6.02
N LEU A 33 -3.30 -14.05 6.04
CA LEU A 33 -3.30 -13.20 7.23
C LEU A 33 -4.49 -12.23 7.23
N HIS A 34 -5.04 -12.00 8.42
CA HIS A 34 -5.95 -10.87 8.61
C HIS A 34 -5.19 -9.54 8.61
N PRO A 35 -5.83 -8.41 8.22
CA PRO A 35 -5.19 -7.10 8.13
C PRO A 35 -4.29 -6.72 9.31
N PRO A 36 -4.69 -6.86 10.58
CA PRO A 36 -3.80 -6.55 11.70
C PRO A 36 -2.54 -7.42 11.77
N GLN A 37 -2.65 -8.68 11.35
CA GLN A 37 -1.53 -9.62 11.32
C GLN A 37 -0.58 -9.30 10.17
N ALA A 38 -1.11 -8.96 8.99
CA ALA A 38 -0.33 -8.50 7.85
C ALA A 38 0.49 -7.24 8.22
N ARG A 39 -0.15 -6.27 8.88
CA ARG A 39 0.51 -5.06 9.37
C ARG A 39 1.61 -5.38 10.40
N LEU A 40 1.35 -6.29 11.32
CA LEU A 40 2.34 -6.74 12.29
C LEU A 40 3.54 -7.42 11.62
N LEU A 41 3.29 -8.30 10.64
CA LEU A 41 4.33 -8.97 9.88
C LEU A 41 5.23 -7.95 9.16
N GLY A 42 4.65 -7.00 8.43
CA GLY A 42 5.39 -5.92 7.78
C GLY A 42 6.27 -5.15 8.76
N LYS A 43 5.72 -4.78 9.92
CA LYS A 43 6.46 -4.10 10.99
C LYS A 43 7.63 -4.93 11.52
N MET A 44 7.43 -6.23 11.72
CA MET A 44 8.49 -7.11 12.21
C MET A 44 9.60 -7.30 11.18
N LEU A 45 9.26 -7.47 9.92
CA LEU A 45 10.25 -7.60 8.84
C LEU A 45 11.09 -6.32 8.70
N ALA A 46 10.48 -5.15 8.74
CA ALA A 46 11.20 -3.88 8.61
C ALA A 46 12.10 -3.57 9.83
N ASN A 47 11.65 -3.89 11.05
CA ASN A 47 12.42 -3.60 12.27
C ASN A 47 13.59 -4.55 12.50
N ASN A 48 13.50 -5.78 12.02
CA ASN A 48 14.49 -6.82 12.35
C ASN A 48 15.33 -7.25 11.14
N ASN A 49 15.23 -6.54 10.02
CA ASN A 49 16.08 -6.80 8.86
C ASN A 49 17.51 -6.31 9.15
N PRO A 50 18.52 -7.18 9.09
CA PRO A 50 19.91 -6.76 9.25
C PRO A 50 20.36 -5.81 8.14
N ASP A 51 21.26 -4.86 8.45
CA ASP A 51 21.75 -3.85 7.49
C ASP A 51 22.44 -4.45 6.24
N ASN A 52 22.98 -5.65 6.38
CA ASN A 52 23.66 -6.36 5.27
C ASN A 52 22.70 -7.21 4.43
N ARG A 53 21.39 -7.13 4.66
CA ARG A 53 20.40 -7.92 3.95
C ARG A 53 19.41 -7.03 3.21
N GLN A 54 19.10 -7.41 1.97
CA GLN A 54 18.05 -6.80 1.18
C GLN A 54 16.82 -7.73 1.07
N LEU A 55 15.66 -7.20 1.41
CA LEU A 55 14.38 -7.86 1.18
C LEU A 55 13.72 -7.27 -0.06
N LEU A 56 13.32 -8.12 -0.98
CA LEU A 56 12.49 -7.76 -2.14
C LEU A 56 11.15 -8.47 -1.94
N ILE A 57 10.11 -7.68 -1.72
CA ILE A 57 8.79 -8.19 -1.34
C ILE A 57 7.77 -7.73 -2.38
N SER A 58 7.02 -8.66 -2.95
CA SER A 58 5.80 -8.34 -3.68
C SER A 58 4.61 -8.42 -2.73
N THR A 59 3.70 -7.47 -2.83
CA THR A 59 2.48 -7.42 -2.00
C THR A 59 1.38 -6.67 -2.72
N HIS A 60 0.16 -7.05 -2.46
CA HIS A 60 -1.05 -6.32 -2.83
C HIS A 60 -1.82 -5.82 -1.59
N SER A 61 -1.24 -5.92 -0.40
CA SER A 61 -1.85 -5.53 0.86
C SER A 61 -1.39 -4.15 1.33
N GLU A 62 -2.34 -3.23 1.44
CA GLU A 62 -2.11 -1.92 2.05
C GLU A 62 -1.67 -2.05 3.50
N ASP A 63 -2.31 -2.93 4.29
CA ASP A 63 -1.99 -3.14 5.70
C ASP A 63 -0.55 -3.62 5.90
N PHE A 64 -0.10 -4.54 5.05
CA PHE A 64 1.28 -5.01 5.09
C PHE A 64 2.26 -3.87 4.78
N LEU A 65 2.00 -3.10 3.71
CA LEU A 65 2.81 -1.93 3.36
C LEU A 65 2.81 -0.88 4.48
N GLN A 66 1.66 -0.61 5.09
CA GLN A 66 1.57 0.28 6.27
C GLN A 66 2.45 -0.21 7.41
N GLY A 67 2.49 -1.51 7.65
CA GLY A 67 3.36 -2.12 8.66
C GLY A 67 4.84 -1.86 8.41
N LEU A 68 5.31 -2.04 7.17
CA LEU A 68 6.68 -1.72 6.76
C LEU A 68 7.02 -0.24 7.01
N LEU A 69 6.14 0.65 6.58
CA LEU A 69 6.34 2.10 6.70
C LEU A 69 6.25 2.60 8.15
N ASP A 70 5.40 2.01 8.98
CA ASP A 70 5.28 2.33 10.41
C ASP A 70 6.58 2.02 11.18
N ALA A 71 7.29 1.00 10.75
CA ALA A 71 8.52 0.57 11.41
C ALA A 71 9.74 1.34 10.92
N ASN A 72 9.92 1.45 9.61
CA ASN A 72 11.13 2.02 9.03
C ASN A 72 10.88 2.62 7.64
N SER A 73 10.17 3.75 7.59
CA SER A 73 9.89 4.44 6.32
C SER A 73 11.13 4.94 5.58
N GLU A 74 12.28 5.01 6.26
CA GLU A 74 13.53 5.52 5.66
C GLU A 74 14.22 4.50 4.78
N ASN A 75 14.09 3.22 5.10
CA ASN A 75 14.76 2.11 4.39
C ASN A 75 13.82 1.33 3.47
N VAL A 76 12.57 1.79 3.33
CA VAL A 76 11.58 1.18 2.43
C VAL A 76 11.53 1.96 1.12
N THR A 77 11.71 1.26 0.01
CA THR A 77 11.46 1.78 -1.33
C THR A 77 10.26 1.06 -1.92
N VAL A 78 9.26 1.81 -2.36
CA VAL A 78 8.06 1.25 -2.98
C VAL A 78 8.16 1.39 -4.49
N ILE A 79 8.00 0.29 -5.20
CA ILE A 79 7.98 0.23 -6.65
C ILE A 79 6.61 -0.27 -7.08
N ARG A 80 5.86 0.57 -7.79
CA ARG A 80 4.59 0.18 -8.39
C ARG A 80 4.83 -0.31 -9.81
N ILE A 81 4.30 -1.49 -10.12
CA ILE A 81 4.36 -2.09 -11.46
C ILE A 81 2.94 -2.11 -12.03
N ASN A 82 2.71 -1.37 -13.09
CA ASN A 82 1.46 -1.36 -13.82
C ASN A 82 1.64 -2.03 -15.18
N ARG A 83 0.65 -2.80 -15.59
CA ARG A 83 0.61 -3.39 -16.93
C ARG A 83 -0.30 -2.54 -17.82
N ASP A 84 0.26 -2.03 -18.90
CA ASP A 84 -0.46 -1.32 -19.95
C ASP A 84 -0.34 -2.15 -21.24
N SER A 85 -1.40 -2.90 -21.53
CA SER A 85 -1.44 -3.87 -22.64
C SER A 85 -0.31 -4.92 -22.52
N ASN A 86 0.75 -4.79 -23.32
CA ASN A 86 1.91 -5.68 -23.34
C ASN A 86 3.18 -5.06 -22.73
N ILE A 87 3.08 -3.88 -22.12
CA ILE A 87 4.19 -3.14 -21.55
C ILE A 87 4.02 -3.03 -20.05
N ASN A 88 5.03 -3.42 -19.29
CA ASN A 88 5.09 -3.16 -17.86
C ASN A 88 5.74 -1.80 -17.62
N ARG A 89 5.05 -0.92 -16.90
CA ARG A 89 5.59 0.38 -16.48
C ARG A 89 5.90 0.32 -14.98
N MET A 90 7.08 0.79 -14.61
CA MET A 90 7.51 0.87 -13.22
C MET A 90 7.53 2.33 -12.77
N SER A 91 6.98 2.58 -11.61
CA SER A 91 7.03 3.87 -10.93
C SER A 91 7.62 3.68 -9.54
N VAL A 92 8.60 4.50 -9.20
CA VAL A 92 9.27 4.43 -7.89
C VAL A 92 8.77 5.57 -7.01
N LEU A 93 8.21 5.23 -5.87
CA LEU A 93 7.91 6.20 -4.83
C LEU A 93 9.17 6.45 -4.01
N GLN A 94 9.75 7.63 -4.15
CA GLN A 94 11.00 8.01 -3.51
C GLN A 94 10.85 8.16 -1.99
N ASN A 95 11.90 7.85 -1.25
CA ASN A 95 11.88 7.86 0.21
C ASN A 95 11.55 9.22 0.83
N ASP A 96 11.95 10.32 0.21
CA ASP A 96 11.62 11.68 0.67
C ASP A 96 10.11 11.96 0.57
N LYS A 97 9.44 11.44 -0.44
CA LYS A 97 7.99 11.52 -0.59
C LYS A 97 7.28 10.63 0.42
N ILE A 98 7.77 9.41 0.63
CA ILE A 98 7.26 8.51 1.68
C ILE A 98 7.35 9.21 3.05
N LYS A 99 8.49 9.81 3.38
CA LYS A 99 8.68 10.55 4.64
C LYS A 99 7.68 11.69 4.82
N LYS A 100 7.43 12.46 3.76
CA LYS A 100 6.44 13.56 3.81
C LYS A 100 5.03 13.04 4.04
N LEU A 101 4.62 11.98 3.33
CA LEU A 101 3.31 11.36 3.49
C LEU A 101 3.14 10.76 4.88
N TRP A 102 4.12 9.98 5.32
CA TRP A 102 4.06 9.24 6.59
C TRP A 102 4.28 10.13 7.81
N GLY A 103 5.07 11.20 7.67
CA GLY A 103 5.28 12.20 8.72
C GLY A 103 4.09 13.12 8.97
N ASN A 104 3.13 13.20 8.04
CA ASN A 104 1.90 13.97 8.21
C ASN A 104 0.77 13.06 8.72
N PRO A 105 0.29 13.23 9.98
CA PRO A 105 -0.74 12.37 10.55
C PRO A 105 -2.04 12.34 9.73
N ILE A 106 -2.42 13.45 9.09
CA ILE A 106 -3.64 13.51 8.29
C ILE A 106 -3.49 12.66 7.03
N LEU A 107 -2.36 12.72 6.36
CA LEU A 107 -2.08 11.93 5.16
C LEU A 107 -1.88 10.45 5.50
N ARG A 108 -1.20 10.17 6.61
CA ARG A 108 -0.96 8.82 7.10
C ARG A 108 -2.25 8.06 7.44
N TYR A 109 -3.26 8.73 7.98
CA TYR A 109 -4.56 8.14 8.34
C TYR A 109 -5.65 8.36 7.27
N SER A 110 -5.32 9.00 6.16
CA SER A 110 -6.17 9.04 4.98
C SER A 110 -5.91 7.82 4.09
N ASN A 111 -6.87 7.47 3.23
CA ASN A 111 -6.73 6.34 2.32
C ASN A 111 -5.79 6.63 1.12
N ILE A 112 -4.80 7.52 1.28
CA ILE A 112 -3.89 7.89 0.18
C ILE A 112 -3.03 6.72 -0.27
N LEU A 113 -2.57 5.88 0.66
CA LEU A 113 -1.81 4.68 0.32
C LEU A 113 -2.61 3.66 -0.48
N SER A 114 -3.93 3.57 -0.24
CA SER A 114 -4.82 2.75 -1.05
C SER A 114 -4.71 3.10 -2.54
N GLY A 115 -4.39 4.36 -2.85
CA GLY A 115 -4.16 4.82 -4.22
C GLY A 115 -3.05 4.07 -4.97
N LEU A 116 -2.11 3.45 -4.26
CA LEU A 116 -1.08 2.61 -4.88
C LEU A 116 -1.64 1.32 -5.48
N PHE A 117 -2.81 0.88 -5.01
CA PHE A 117 -3.46 -0.38 -5.40
C PHE A 117 -4.62 -0.17 -6.40
N HIS A 118 -4.99 1.07 -6.70
CA HIS A 118 -6.03 1.41 -7.67
C HIS A 118 -5.48 1.92 -8.99
N GLU A 119 -6.22 1.70 -10.08
CA GLU A 119 -5.81 2.20 -11.41
C GLU A 119 -5.76 3.72 -11.48
N LYS A 120 -6.74 4.38 -10.84
CA LYS A 120 -6.88 5.84 -10.81
C LYS A 120 -7.22 6.32 -9.42
N VAL A 121 -6.76 7.52 -9.11
CA VAL A 121 -7.06 8.20 -7.84
C VAL A 121 -7.61 9.57 -8.13
N ILE A 122 -8.76 9.89 -7.52
CA ILE A 122 -9.35 11.23 -7.55
C ILE A 122 -9.26 11.80 -6.15
N VAL A 123 -8.52 12.91 -6.02
CA VAL A 123 -8.34 13.61 -4.74
C VAL A 123 -9.38 14.70 -4.62
N CYS A 124 -10.24 14.60 -3.62
CA CYS A 124 -11.29 15.55 -3.30
C CYS A 124 -10.90 16.46 -2.13
N GLU A 125 -11.62 17.55 -1.94
CA GLU A 125 -11.42 18.44 -0.81
C GLU A 125 -11.90 17.83 0.50
N SER A 126 -13.06 17.17 0.47
CA SER A 126 -13.75 16.61 1.64
C SER A 126 -14.26 15.18 1.38
N ASP A 127 -14.59 14.50 2.47
CA ASP A 127 -15.27 13.20 2.44
C ASP A 127 -16.62 13.25 1.69
N TYR A 128 -17.36 14.33 1.88
CA TYR A 128 -18.66 14.50 1.22
C TYR A 128 -18.53 14.58 -0.30
N ASP A 129 -17.46 15.20 -0.80
CA ASP A 129 -17.17 15.23 -2.23
C ASP A 129 -16.85 13.83 -2.75
N CYS A 130 -16.08 13.04 -1.98
CA CYS A 130 -15.77 11.66 -2.35
C CYS A 130 -17.06 10.83 -2.46
N LEU A 131 -17.92 10.88 -1.45
CA LEU A 131 -19.20 10.17 -1.44
C LEU A 131 -20.11 10.60 -2.58
N PHE A 132 -20.15 11.90 -2.88
CA PHE A 132 -20.97 12.45 -3.97
C PHE A 132 -20.50 11.95 -5.33
N TYR A 133 -19.20 12.05 -5.63
CA TYR A 133 -18.67 11.59 -6.91
C TYR A 133 -18.73 10.06 -7.05
N GLN A 134 -18.50 9.31 -5.97
CA GLN A 134 -18.67 7.86 -5.97
C GLN A 134 -20.12 7.49 -6.31
N ALA A 135 -21.10 8.09 -5.64
CA ALA A 135 -22.51 7.82 -5.89
C ALA A 135 -22.93 8.15 -7.32
N ILE A 136 -22.42 9.27 -7.90
CA ILE A 136 -22.67 9.61 -9.30
C ILE A 136 -22.06 8.55 -10.24
N MET A 137 -20.83 8.14 -9.99
CA MET A 137 -20.15 7.12 -10.79
C MET A 137 -20.95 5.82 -10.78
N ASP A 138 -21.32 5.35 -9.59
CA ASP A 138 -22.09 4.13 -9.42
C ASP A 138 -23.43 4.19 -10.17
N ALA A 139 -24.17 5.30 -10.04
CA ALA A 139 -25.45 5.49 -10.74
C ALA A 139 -25.29 5.50 -12.27
N ILE A 140 -24.22 6.12 -12.80
CA ILE A 140 -23.96 6.16 -14.24
C ILE A 140 -23.67 4.77 -14.79
N TYR A 141 -22.81 4.00 -14.11
CA TYR A 141 -22.42 2.67 -14.58
C TYR A 141 -23.54 1.65 -14.38
N GLU A 142 -24.33 1.76 -13.30
CA GLU A 142 -25.56 0.99 -13.14
C GLU A 142 -26.58 1.26 -14.27
N TYR A 143 -26.82 2.54 -14.60
CA TYR A 143 -27.71 2.90 -15.70
C TYR A 143 -27.23 2.35 -17.05
N LYS A 144 -25.91 2.35 -17.29
CA LYS A 144 -25.33 1.80 -18.52
C LYS A 144 -25.25 0.29 -18.53
N ASN A 145 -25.47 -0.38 -17.41
CA ASN A 145 -25.23 -1.82 -17.20
C ASN A 145 -23.79 -2.20 -17.56
N GLU A 146 -22.82 -1.37 -17.14
CA GLU A 146 -21.38 -1.54 -17.34
C GLU A 146 -20.69 -1.67 -15.98
N ILE A 147 -19.49 -2.28 -16.00
CA ILE A 147 -18.65 -2.36 -14.80
C ILE A 147 -17.96 -1.00 -14.61
N ALA A 148 -18.08 -0.43 -13.41
CA ALA A 148 -17.38 0.80 -13.06
C ALA A 148 -15.85 0.60 -13.13
N PRO A 149 -15.10 1.62 -13.59
CA PRO A 149 -13.65 1.56 -13.58
C PRO A 149 -13.10 1.57 -12.16
N ASP A 150 -11.90 1.03 -11.99
CA ASP A 150 -11.20 1.03 -10.70
C ASP A 150 -10.67 2.44 -10.39
N ILE A 151 -11.46 3.20 -9.63
CA ILE A 151 -11.15 4.58 -9.21
C ILE A 151 -11.32 4.71 -7.71
N LEU A 152 -10.26 5.11 -7.03
CA LEU A 152 -10.31 5.51 -5.63
C LEU A 152 -10.66 6.99 -5.53
N PHE A 153 -11.71 7.31 -4.77
CA PHE A 153 -11.97 8.67 -4.32
C PHE A 153 -11.40 8.85 -2.91
N THR A 154 -10.48 9.78 -2.75
CA THR A 154 -9.86 10.07 -1.44
C THR A 154 -9.88 11.57 -1.16
N HIS A 155 -9.87 11.95 0.11
CA HIS A 155 -9.86 13.36 0.48
C HIS A 155 -8.54 13.76 1.14
N CYS A 156 -8.19 15.03 1.02
CA CYS A 156 -6.96 15.59 1.59
C CYS A 156 -7.22 16.47 2.83
N GLY A 157 -8.48 16.62 3.24
CA GLY A 157 -8.86 17.43 4.40
C GLY A 157 -8.70 18.95 4.20
N GLY A 158 -8.92 19.42 2.97
CA GLY A 158 -8.97 20.82 2.63
C GLY A 158 -8.24 21.18 1.33
N LYS A 159 -8.77 22.15 0.62
CA LYS A 159 -8.35 22.59 -0.73
C LYS A 159 -6.85 22.89 -0.86
N THR A 160 -6.24 23.45 0.17
CA THR A 160 -4.82 23.82 0.16
C THR A 160 -3.88 22.62 0.11
N ARG A 161 -4.35 21.44 0.51
CA ARG A 161 -3.56 20.21 0.57
C ARG A 161 -3.66 19.34 -0.69
N ILE A 162 -4.58 19.64 -1.60
CA ILE A 162 -4.74 18.88 -2.85
C ILE A 162 -3.41 18.81 -3.60
N LYS A 163 -2.69 19.94 -3.69
CA LYS A 163 -1.40 19.98 -4.40
C LYS A 163 -0.35 19.08 -3.77
N ASP A 164 -0.29 19.03 -2.44
CA ASP A 164 0.70 18.22 -1.72
C ASP A 164 0.45 16.73 -1.94
N VAL A 165 -0.82 16.34 -1.95
CA VAL A 165 -1.23 14.94 -2.20
C VAL A 165 -0.99 14.51 -3.65
N VAL A 166 -1.37 15.35 -4.61
CA VAL A 166 -1.22 15.03 -6.05
C VAL A 166 0.26 15.04 -6.47
N SER A 167 1.13 15.80 -5.79
CA SER A 167 2.56 15.85 -6.11
C SER A 167 3.40 14.77 -5.42
N ALA A 168 2.81 14.06 -4.47
CA ALA A 168 3.46 12.95 -3.76
C ALA A 168 3.35 11.65 -4.55
#